data_3ffc215e23221af3b425070050c6c5f0
#
_entry.id   3ffc215e23221af3b425070050c6c5f0
#
_cell.length_a   1.000
_cell.length_b   1.000
_cell.length_c   1.000
_cell.angle_alpha   90.00
_cell.angle_beta   90.00
_cell.angle_gamma   90.00
#
_symmetry.space_group_name_H-M   'P 1'
#
loop_
_entity.id
_entity.type
_entity.pdbx_description
1 polymer ?
#
loop_
_entity_poly.entity_id
_entity_poly.type
_entity_poly.pdbx_seq_one_letter_code
_entity_poly.pdbx_strand_id
1 'polypeptide(L)'
;MKNTFGYSVAVTLFGESHGEAIGAILDGIAPGIAVDRDYIGHMLTLRRPSGKISTPRQERDAFQILSGVVNGKTTGTPITILIPNENVKSGDYAQMATVARPSHADFTAQCKYHGYQDSRGGGHFSGRITAALVAAGAICKYALEQKGIRIGTHVKRCAGISDRDFQDLLRDVNALSQKEFAVLDESAEEKMRQAILAAAAEGDSVGGILETAIIGMPAGIGEPWFDSVESMLSHMLFSIPAVKGIEFGAGFSIADLKGSEANDPMKLENGTIITTANNNGGINGGITNGMPIIFRTAIKPTPTIFKPQNTVDFHAMTETVLEPKGRHDPAIVHRARVVQDAAAAIVLCDALALRFGTDWLK
;
A
#
# COMPACT_ATOMS: atom_id res chain seq x y z
N MET A 1 -7.31 20.35 -4.98
CA MET A 1 -6.46 19.28 -4.44
C MET A 1 -7.35 18.09 -4.12
N LYS A 2 -6.91 16.86 -4.40
CA LYS A 2 -7.77 15.68 -4.28
C LYS A 2 -7.14 14.71 -3.26
N ASN A 3 -7.77 14.55 -2.10
CA ASN A 3 -7.40 13.60 -1.04
C ASN A 3 -8.46 12.51 -0.86
N THR A 4 -9.35 12.38 -1.84
CA THR A 4 -10.42 11.38 -1.89
C THR A 4 -10.24 10.50 -3.12
N PHE A 5 -10.34 9.19 -2.92
CA PHE A 5 -10.35 8.17 -3.97
C PHE A 5 -11.65 7.36 -3.87
N GLY A 6 -12.13 6.87 -5.02
CA GLY A 6 -13.32 6.01 -5.14
C GLY A 6 -14.56 6.75 -5.62
N TYR A 7 -15.54 6.00 -6.05
CA TYR A 7 -16.84 6.46 -6.58
C TYR A 7 -17.99 6.01 -5.68
N SER A 8 -18.24 4.69 -5.61
CA SER A 8 -19.29 4.10 -4.77
C SER A 8 -18.79 3.83 -3.36
N VAL A 9 -17.56 3.32 -3.23
CA VAL A 9 -16.85 3.20 -1.96
C VAL A 9 -15.66 4.16 -2.02
N ALA A 10 -15.70 5.21 -1.21
CA ALA A 10 -14.70 6.27 -1.25
C ALA A 10 -13.93 6.40 0.05
N VAL A 11 -12.66 6.72 -0.04
CA VAL A 11 -11.81 7.03 1.11
C VAL A 11 -11.22 8.43 0.99
N THR A 12 -11.34 9.23 2.05
CA THR A 12 -10.66 10.52 2.18
C THR A 12 -9.61 10.43 3.28
N LEU A 13 -8.36 10.78 2.97
CA LEU A 13 -7.26 10.83 3.94
C LEU A 13 -7.01 12.27 4.40
N PHE A 14 -6.75 12.47 5.70
CA PHE A 14 -6.45 13.79 6.27
C PHE A 14 -5.38 13.71 7.37
N GLY A 15 -4.83 14.86 7.71
CA GLY A 15 -3.83 15.05 8.76
C GLY A 15 -2.39 15.06 8.25
N GLU A 16 -1.49 15.41 9.13
CA GLU A 16 -0.05 15.53 8.91
C GLU A 16 0.73 14.72 9.95
N SER A 17 1.95 14.30 9.58
CA SER A 17 2.81 13.44 10.41
C SER A 17 3.10 14.02 11.81
N HIS A 18 3.14 15.35 11.94
CA HIS A 18 3.43 16.07 13.17
C HIS A 18 2.28 17.00 13.59
N GLY A 19 1.10 16.85 12.96
CA GLY A 19 -0.16 17.41 13.46
C GLY A 19 -0.68 16.62 14.67
N GLU A 20 -1.83 17.01 15.18
CA GLU A 20 -2.46 16.36 16.36
C GLU A 20 -2.86 14.91 16.07
N ALA A 21 -3.38 14.66 14.86
CA ALA A 21 -3.84 13.34 14.42
C ALA A 21 -3.77 13.18 12.90
N ILE A 22 -3.86 11.94 12.47
CA ILE A 22 -4.16 11.55 11.10
C ILE A 22 -5.47 10.79 11.09
N GLY A 23 -6.12 10.69 9.94
CA GLY A 23 -7.36 9.91 9.86
C GLY A 23 -7.81 9.62 8.45
N ALA A 24 -8.89 8.83 8.39
CA ALA A 24 -9.58 8.49 7.17
C ALA A 24 -11.10 8.62 7.37
N ILE A 25 -11.79 9.03 6.32
CA ILE A 25 -13.23 8.90 6.20
C ILE A 25 -13.50 7.88 5.10
N LEU A 26 -14.16 6.77 5.47
CA LEU A 26 -14.58 5.74 4.53
C LEU A 26 -16.09 5.85 4.35
N ASP A 27 -16.53 6.09 3.12
CA ASP A 27 -17.93 6.30 2.76
C ASP A 27 -18.38 5.25 1.72
N GLY A 28 -19.69 5.04 1.62
CA GLY A 28 -20.29 4.12 0.66
C GLY A 28 -20.28 2.63 1.07
N ILE A 29 -19.87 2.30 2.28
CA ILE A 29 -19.94 0.93 2.79
C ILE A 29 -21.41 0.61 3.20
N ALA A 30 -21.92 -0.54 2.74
CA ALA A 30 -23.28 -0.99 3.07
C ALA A 30 -23.53 -1.07 4.59
N PRO A 31 -24.75 -0.82 5.07
CA PRO A 31 -25.10 -1.03 6.47
C PRO A 31 -25.07 -2.52 6.85
N GLY A 32 -24.67 -2.82 8.09
CA GLY A 32 -24.69 -4.17 8.64
C GLY A 32 -23.41 -5.00 8.44
N ILE A 33 -22.38 -4.46 7.80
CA ILE A 33 -21.07 -5.10 7.68
C ILE A 33 -20.38 -5.09 9.05
N ALA A 34 -19.81 -6.23 9.45
CA ALA A 34 -19.07 -6.34 10.68
C ALA A 34 -17.77 -5.53 10.64
N VAL A 35 -17.53 -4.76 11.69
CA VAL A 35 -16.27 -4.00 11.89
C VAL A 35 -15.51 -4.63 13.04
N ASP A 36 -14.56 -5.48 12.69
CA ASP A 36 -13.71 -6.18 13.63
C ASP A 36 -12.53 -5.28 14.03
N ARG A 37 -12.55 -4.79 15.27
CA ARG A 37 -11.52 -3.89 15.81
C ARG A 37 -10.19 -4.59 16.02
N ASP A 38 -10.20 -5.88 16.35
CA ASP A 38 -8.98 -6.65 16.56
C ASP A 38 -8.29 -6.92 15.22
N TYR A 39 -9.07 -7.17 14.16
CA TYR A 39 -8.55 -7.29 12.80
C TYR A 39 -7.89 -5.97 12.33
N ILE A 40 -8.54 -4.83 12.57
CA ILE A 40 -7.95 -3.50 12.26
C ILE A 40 -6.65 -3.31 13.05
N GLY A 41 -6.66 -3.62 14.34
CA GLY A 41 -5.48 -3.54 15.22
C GLY A 41 -4.34 -4.43 14.76
N HIS A 42 -4.64 -5.64 14.30
CA HIS A 42 -3.66 -6.57 13.71
C HIS A 42 -3.01 -5.99 12.45
N MET A 43 -3.81 -5.50 11.50
CA MET A 43 -3.31 -4.87 10.28
C MET A 43 -2.43 -3.64 10.58
N LEU A 44 -2.81 -2.81 11.55
CA LEU A 44 -2.00 -1.69 12.00
C LEU A 44 -0.69 -2.17 12.65
N THR A 45 -0.71 -3.28 13.40
CA THR A 45 0.50 -3.88 13.98
C THR A 45 1.48 -4.33 12.91
N LEU A 46 1.02 -4.98 11.86
CA LEU A 46 1.85 -5.39 10.73
C LEU A 46 2.45 -4.19 9.95
N ARG A 47 1.79 -3.03 9.99
CA ARG A 47 2.31 -1.78 9.38
C ARG A 47 3.40 -1.13 10.23
N ARG A 48 3.37 -1.31 11.57
CA ARG A 48 4.33 -0.64 12.47
C ARG A 48 5.77 -1.04 12.20
N PRO A 49 6.73 -0.16 12.54
CA PRO A 49 8.12 -0.54 12.56
C PRO A 49 8.37 -1.68 13.54
N SER A 50 9.17 -2.64 13.15
CA SER A 50 9.52 -3.77 14.01
C SER A 50 10.99 -4.15 13.85
N GLY A 51 11.61 -4.55 14.97
CA GLY A 51 12.97 -5.06 15.00
C GLY A 51 14.04 -4.05 14.56
N LYS A 52 15.25 -4.58 14.27
CA LYS A 52 16.43 -3.79 13.90
C LYS A 52 16.43 -3.30 12.44
N ILE A 53 15.55 -3.86 11.61
CA ILE A 53 15.43 -3.52 10.18
C ILE A 53 14.51 -2.32 9.89
N SER A 54 13.97 -1.69 10.95
CA SER A 54 13.03 -0.58 10.86
C SER A 54 13.48 0.59 11.72
N THR A 55 12.87 1.75 11.49
CA THR A 55 13.07 2.92 12.33
C THR A 55 12.72 2.63 13.81
N PRO A 56 13.47 3.19 14.78
CA PRO A 56 13.14 3.06 16.20
C PRO A 56 11.92 3.90 16.63
N ARG A 57 11.29 4.65 15.71
CA ARG A 57 10.06 5.37 15.99
C ARG A 57 8.93 4.38 16.26
N GLN A 58 8.33 4.45 17.44
CA GLN A 58 7.17 3.65 17.80
C GLN A 58 5.94 4.55 17.95
N GLU A 59 4.85 4.14 17.33
CA GLU A 59 3.51 4.71 17.48
C GLU A 59 2.58 3.56 17.86
N ARG A 60 1.69 3.78 18.81
CA ARG A 60 0.72 2.74 19.21
C ARG A 60 -0.34 2.51 18.16
N ASP A 61 -0.59 3.52 17.30
CA ASP A 61 -1.66 3.52 16.31
C ASP A 61 -3.03 3.23 16.92
N ALA A 62 -3.25 3.72 18.17
CA ALA A 62 -4.51 3.59 18.87
C ALA A 62 -5.59 4.38 18.10
N PHE A 63 -6.42 3.65 17.35
CA PHE A 63 -7.43 4.27 16.51
C PHE A 63 -8.76 4.44 17.25
N GLN A 64 -9.49 5.48 16.87
CA GLN A 64 -10.87 5.74 17.29
C GLN A 64 -11.79 5.72 16.07
N ILE A 65 -12.95 5.12 16.20
CA ILE A 65 -14.04 5.22 15.22
C ILE A 65 -15.06 6.18 15.79
N LEU A 66 -15.22 7.34 15.15
CA LEU A 66 -16.04 8.44 15.66
C LEU A 66 -17.47 8.41 15.12
N SER A 67 -17.71 7.77 13.97
CA SER A 67 -19.02 7.68 13.31
C SER A 67 -19.11 6.43 12.44
N GLY A 68 -20.31 6.13 11.97
CA GLY A 68 -20.57 5.11 10.95
C GLY A 68 -20.58 3.66 11.47
N VAL A 69 -20.43 3.44 12.79
CA VAL A 69 -20.42 2.09 13.39
C VAL A 69 -21.24 2.09 14.68
N VAL A 70 -22.18 1.15 14.79
CA VAL A 70 -23.00 0.91 16.00
C VAL A 70 -23.01 -0.60 16.27
N ASN A 71 -22.77 -0.99 17.51
CA ASN A 71 -22.75 -2.40 17.95
C ASN A 71 -21.85 -3.29 17.06
N GLY A 72 -20.66 -2.77 16.66
CA GLY A 72 -19.70 -3.49 15.84
C GLY A 72 -20.09 -3.67 14.37
N LYS A 73 -21.12 -2.95 13.89
CA LYS A 73 -21.59 -3.02 12.50
C LYS A 73 -21.68 -1.63 11.88
N THR A 74 -21.43 -1.56 10.58
CA THR A 74 -21.60 -0.33 9.80
C THR A 74 -23.05 0.11 9.78
N THR A 75 -23.28 1.43 9.75
CA THR A 75 -24.61 2.04 9.67
C THR A 75 -25.01 2.46 8.26
N GLY A 76 -24.07 2.43 7.30
CA GLY A 76 -24.25 2.99 5.96
C GLY A 76 -23.99 4.50 5.87
N THR A 77 -23.61 5.14 6.98
CA THR A 77 -23.15 6.53 7.01
C THR A 77 -21.61 6.58 7.03
N PRO A 78 -20.96 7.72 6.74
CA PRO A 78 -19.51 7.81 6.70
C PRO A 78 -18.85 7.32 7.98
N ILE A 79 -17.84 6.46 7.83
CA ILE A 79 -17.04 5.93 8.94
C ILE A 79 -15.83 6.83 9.09
N THR A 80 -15.76 7.55 10.21
CA THR A 80 -14.62 8.43 10.52
C THR A 80 -13.66 7.72 11.47
N ILE A 81 -12.41 7.54 11.02
CA ILE A 81 -11.34 6.91 11.80
C ILE A 81 -10.29 7.98 12.12
N LEU A 82 -9.94 8.11 13.40
CA LEU A 82 -8.94 9.04 13.91
C LEU A 82 -7.81 8.27 14.59
N ILE A 83 -6.56 8.62 14.31
CA ILE A 83 -5.36 8.05 14.94
C ILE A 83 -4.51 9.23 15.47
N PRO A 84 -4.43 9.44 16.79
CA PRO A 84 -3.59 10.47 17.37
C PRO A 84 -2.10 10.25 17.07
N ASN A 85 -1.34 11.33 16.93
CA ASN A 85 0.11 11.30 16.85
C ASN A 85 0.70 11.45 18.25
N GLU A 86 1.38 10.41 18.75
CA GLU A 86 1.91 10.39 20.13
C GLU A 86 3.42 10.72 20.18
N ASN A 87 4.18 10.37 19.16
CA ASN A 87 5.65 10.47 19.14
C ASN A 87 6.14 11.58 18.18
N VAL A 88 5.84 12.83 18.50
CA VAL A 88 6.17 14.01 17.69
C VAL A 88 7.42 14.69 18.24
N LYS A 89 8.55 14.65 17.50
CA LYS A 89 9.78 15.38 17.79
C LYS A 89 10.04 16.40 16.69
N SER A 90 9.53 17.61 16.86
CA SER A 90 9.56 18.66 15.84
C SER A 90 10.94 19.31 15.66
N GLY A 91 11.82 19.27 16.67
CA GLY A 91 13.14 19.92 16.62
C GLY A 91 14.11 19.34 15.59
N ASP A 92 13.95 18.08 15.24
CA ASP A 92 14.85 17.38 14.30
C ASP A 92 14.67 17.84 12.82
N TYR A 93 13.64 18.64 12.53
CA TYR A 93 13.22 19.00 11.16
C TYR A 93 13.38 20.48 10.79
N ALA A 94 13.95 21.31 11.67
CA ALA A 94 14.08 22.75 11.41
C ALA A 94 14.89 23.08 10.14
N GLN A 95 15.97 22.33 9.88
CA GLN A 95 16.80 22.48 8.67
C GLN A 95 16.05 22.02 7.40
N MET A 96 15.11 21.07 7.52
CA MET A 96 14.36 20.52 6.39
C MET A 96 13.23 21.46 5.91
N ALA A 97 13.01 22.58 6.59
CA ALA A 97 12.04 23.58 6.14
C ALA A 97 12.53 24.37 4.93
N THR A 98 13.84 24.47 4.72
CA THR A 98 14.44 25.26 3.63
C THR A 98 15.34 24.43 2.71
N VAL A 99 15.87 23.32 3.20
CA VAL A 99 16.78 22.44 2.45
C VAL A 99 16.03 21.20 1.94
N ALA A 100 15.99 21.04 0.62
CA ALA A 100 15.28 19.93 0.01
C ALA A 100 16.00 18.59 0.24
N ARG A 101 15.31 17.60 0.78
CA ARG A 101 15.83 16.22 0.79
C ARG A 101 15.80 15.64 -0.63
N PRO A 102 16.91 15.13 -1.16
CA PRO A 102 16.92 14.47 -2.46
C PRO A 102 15.85 13.36 -2.53
N SER A 103 15.11 13.31 -3.63
CA SER A 103 14.05 12.33 -3.88
C SER A 103 12.88 12.33 -2.88
N HIS A 104 12.78 13.31 -1.97
CA HIS A 104 11.61 13.55 -1.13
C HIS A 104 10.67 14.60 -1.75
N ALA A 105 9.53 14.86 -1.11
CA ALA A 105 8.53 15.79 -1.62
C ALA A 105 8.77 17.27 -1.24
N ASP A 106 9.85 17.61 -0.53
CA ASP A 106 10.03 18.94 0.09
C ASP A 106 9.94 20.08 -0.93
N PHE A 107 10.73 20.01 -2.01
CA PHE A 107 10.72 21.04 -3.06
C PHE A 107 9.39 21.06 -3.84
N THR A 108 8.88 19.89 -4.21
CA THR A 108 7.61 19.80 -4.96
C THR A 108 6.41 20.27 -4.14
N ALA A 109 6.43 20.02 -2.82
CA ALA A 109 5.44 20.55 -1.90
C ALA A 109 5.54 22.07 -1.78
N GLN A 110 6.76 22.62 -1.66
CA GLN A 110 7.00 24.06 -1.66
C GLN A 110 6.39 24.72 -2.91
N CYS A 111 6.65 24.17 -4.08
CA CYS A 111 6.09 24.69 -5.33
C CYS A 111 4.56 24.62 -5.38
N LYS A 112 3.99 23.48 -4.94
CA LYS A 112 2.55 23.25 -5.03
C LYS A 112 1.73 24.02 -3.99
N TYR A 113 2.23 24.11 -2.77
CA TYR A 113 1.51 24.69 -1.65
C TYR A 113 2.03 26.08 -1.25
N HIS A 114 2.96 26.65 -2.04
CA HIS A 114 3.47 28.01 -1.86
C HIS A 114 4.09 28.26 -0.48
N GLY A 115 4.66 27.22 0.14
CA GLY A 115 5.27 27.31 1.47
C GLY A 115 4.31 27.16 2.65
N TYR A 116 3.02 26.92 2.42
CA TYR A 116 2.02 26.74 3.48
C TYR A 116 1.84 25.28 3.95
N GLN A 117 2.60 24.34 3.37
CA GLN A 117 2.58 22.95 3.84
C GLN A 117 3.23 22.78 5.20
N ASP A 118 2.77 21.83 6.01
CA ASP A 118 3.52 21.39 7.20
C ASP A 118 4.74 20.58 6.76
N SER A 119 5.93 21.15 6.90
CA SER A 119 7.21 20.51 6.54
C SER A 119 7.72 19.52 7.59
N ARG A 120 7.15 19.53 8.81
CA ARG A 120 7.60 18.69 9.93
C ARG A 120 7.37 17.22 9.63
N GLY A 121 8.43 16.41 9.65
CA GLY A 121 8.37 14.97 9.42
C GLY A 121 7.83 14.55 8.05
N GLY A 122 7.81 15.47 7.08
CA GLY A 122 7.23 15.26 5.75
C GLY A 122 5.73 15.53 5.66
N GLY A 123 5.09 16.03 6.73
CA GLY A 123 3.71 16.48 6.75
C GLY A 123 2.73 15.45 6.22
N HIS A 124 1.89 15.85 5.26
CA HIS A 124 0.93 14.99 4.58
C HIS A 124 1.57 13.98 3.61
N PHE A 125 2.83 14.19 3.19
CA PHE A 125 3.59 13.26 2.33
C PHE A 125 4.26 12.12 3.11
N SER A 126 4.16 12.14 4.41
CA SER A 126 4.77 11.13 5.28
C SER A 126 4.12 9.77 5.12
N GLY A 127 4.90 8.69 5.17
CA GLY A 127 4.40 7.32 5.31
C GLY A 127 3.54 7.09 6.55
N ARG A 128 3.52 8.03 7.52
CA ARG A 128 2.63 8.01 8.69
C ARG A 128 1.15 7.96 8.29
N ILE A 129 0.77 8.71 7.25
CA ILE A 129 -0.62 8.80 6.77
C ILE A 129 -1.16 7.43 6.35
N THR A 130 -0.30 6.50 5.93
CA THR A 130 -0.72 5.15 5.55
C THR A 130 -1.35 4.36 6.69
N ALA A 131 -1.19 4.75 7.95
CA ALA A 131 -1.91 4.11 9.06
C ALA A 131 -3.42 4.31 8.96
N ALA A 132 -3.85 5.52 8.58
CA ALA A 132 -5.27 5.80 8.34
C ALA A 132 -5.82 5.02 7.15
N LEU A 133 -5.04 4.90 6.06
CA LEU A 133 -5.41 4.10 4.90
C LEU A 133 -5.54 2.61 5.27
N VAL A 134 -4.61 2.07 6.07
CA VAL A 134 -4.66 0.67 6.55
C VAL A 134 -5.87 0.44 7.44
N ALA A 135 -6.21 1.35 8.34
CA ALA A 135 -7.38 1.19 9.21
C ALA A 135 -8.69 1.18 8.42
N ALA A 136 -8.84 2.06 7.42
CA ALA A 136 -10.00 2.07 6.52
C ALA A 136 -10.03 0.82 5.62
N GLY A 137 -8.91 0.48 5.00
CA GLY A 137 -8.79 -0.68 4.12
C GLY A 137 -8.95 -2.02 4.83
N ALA A 138 -8.66 -2.09 6.14
CA ALA A 138 -8.90 -3.28 6.95
C ALA A 138 -10.41 -3.61 7.04
N ILE A 139 -11.28 -2.60 7.12
CA ILE A 139 -12.74 -2.81 7.08
C ILE A 139 -13.16 -3.40 5.73
N CYS A 140 -12.64 -2.84 4.63
CA CYS A 140 -12.89 -3.35 3.28
C CYS A 140 -12.37 -4.78 3.11
N LYS A 141 -11.12 -5.03 3.53
CA LYS A 141 -10.49 -6.36 3.40
C LYS A 141 -11.26 -7.43 4.19
N TYR A 142 -11.67 -7.10 5.42
CA TYR A 142 -12.50 -8.01 6.22
C TYR A 142 -13.85 -8.32 5.55
N ALA A 143 -14.53 -7.32 4.99
CA ALA A 143 -15.78 -7.52 4.24
C ALA A 143 -15.58 -8.42 3.01
N LEU A 144 -14.50 -8.24 2.25
CA LEU A 144 -14.15 -9.07 1.10
C LEU A 144 -13.86 -10.52 1.51
N GLU A 145 -13.18 -10.73 2.63
CA GLU A 145 -12.89 -12.08 3.15
C GLU A 145 -14.16 -12.85 3.51
N GLN A 146 -15.22 -12.17 4.00
CA GLN A 146 -16.53 -12.80 4.24
C GLN A 146 -17.22 -13.24 2.93
N LYS A 147 -16.84 -12.65 1.79
CA LYS A 147 -17.30 -13.03 0.44
C LYS A 147 -16.37 -14.03 -0.25
N GLY A 148 -15.35 -14.53 0.45
CA GLY A 148 -14.38 -15.48 -0.11
C GLY A 148 -13.30 -14.84 -0.96
N ILE A 149 -13.24 -13.51 -1.04
CA ILE A 149 -12.17 -12.78 -1.75
C ILE A 149 -11.02 -12.55 -0.78
N ARG A 150 -9.82 -13.00 -1.13
CA ARG A 150 -8.64 -12.91 -0.30
C ARG A 150 -7.52 -12.16 -1.02
N ILE A 151 -6.79 -11.33 -0.27
CA ILE A 151 -5.68 -10.51 -0.74
C ILE A 151 -4.47 -10.85 0.10
N GLY A 152 -3.36 -11.17 -0.55
CA GLY A 152 -2.09 -11.39 0.14
C GLY A 152 -0.92 -10.88 -0.67
N THR A 153 -0.08 -10.09 0.00
CA THR A 153 1.13 -9.51 -0.58
C THR A 153 2.36 -10.05 0.11
N HIS A 154 3.37 -10.44 -0.67
CA HIS A 154 4.69 -10.79 -0.15
C HIS A 154 5.79 -9.88 -0.70
N VAL A 155 6.94 -9.89 -0.03
CA VAL A 155 8.14 -9.22 -0.49
C VAL A 155 8.79 -10.09 -1.56
N LYS A 156 8.43 -9.86 -2.81
CA LYS A 156 8.93 -10.62 -3.97
C LYS A 156 10.42 -10.48 -4.16
N ARG A 157 10.95 -9.26 -3.89
CA ARG A 157 12.37 -8.97 -3.99
C ARG A 157 12.76 -7.83 -3.05
N CYS A 158 13.90 -7.95 -2.39
CA CYS A 158 14.47 -6.88 -1.59
C CYS A 158 15.99 -6.89 -1.71
N ALA A 159 16.60 -5.73 -1.91
CA ALA A 159 18.07 -5.60 -2.05
C ALA A 159 18.68 -6.58 -3.07
N GLY A 160 17.98 -6.88 -4.16
CA GLY A 160 18.41 -7.84 -5.18
C GLY A 160 18.14 -9.30 -4.89
N ILE A 161 17.72 -9.67 -3.66
CA ILE A 161 17.39 -11.03 -3.26
C ILE A 161 15.92 -11.29 -3.55
N SER A 162 15.60 -12.39 -4.21
CA SER A 162 14.24 -12.77 -4.60
C SER A 162 13.67 -13.84 -3.69
N ASP A 163 12.38 -13.74 -3.42
CA ASP A 163 11.53 -14.79 -2.86
C ASP A 163 11.05 -15.72 -3.99
N ARG A 164 10.49 -16.88 -3.64
CA ARG A 164 9.85 -17.77 -4.62
C ARG A 164 8.55 -17.17 -5.17
N ASP A 165 8.08 -17.72 -6.27
CA ASP A 165 6.75 -17.45 -6.82
C ASP A 165 5.66 -18.09 -5.96
N PHE A 166 4.41 -17.61 -6.09
CA PHE A 166 3.24 -18.30 -5.58
C PHE A 166 3.14 -19.70 -6.20
N GLN A 167 2.81 -20.69 -5.39
CA GLN A 167 2.62 -22.11 -5.83
C GLN A 167 1.20 -22.58 -5.54
N ASP A 168 0.81 -22.59 -4.27
CA ASP A 168 -0.55 -22.81 -3.82
C ASP A 168 -1.11 -21.46 -3.35
N LEU A 169 -1.83 -20.76 -4.22
CA LEU A 169 -2.30 -19.41 -3.97
C LEU A 169 -3.13 -19.28 -2.70
N LEU A 170 -4.04 -20.21 -2.44
CA LEU A 170 -4.89 -20.14 -1.24
C LEU A 170 -4.06 -20.32 0.04
N ARG A 171 -3.17 -21.32 0.04
CA ARG A 171 -2.28 -21.58 1.18
C ARG A 171 -1.31 -20.44 1.39
N ASP A 172 -0.67 -19.97 0.33
CA ASP A 172 0.34 -18.93 0.37
C ASP A 172 -0.27 -17.60 0.85
N VAL A 173 -1.40 -17.16 0.26
CA VAL A 173 -2.11 -15.94 0.66
C VAL A 173 -2.55 -15.98 2.12
N ASN A 174 -3.09 -17.12 2.58
CA ASN A 174 -3.48 -17.27 3.99
C ASN A 174 -2.28 -17.20 4.94
N ALA A 175 -1.15 -17.82 4.58
CA ALA A 175 0.06 -17.82 5.39
C ALA A 175 0.66 -16.40 5.54
N LEU A 176 0.57 -15.57 4.49
CA LEU A 176 1.10 -14.20 4.49
C LEU A 176 0.39 -13.28 5.48
N SER A 177 -0.89 -13.53 5.78
CA SER A 177 -1.71 -12.68 6.67
C SER A 177 -1.14 -12.54 8.08
N GLN A 178 -0.38 -13.53 8.56
CA GLN A 178 0.18 -13.59 9.92
C GLN A 178 1.67 -13.22 9.98
N LYS A 179 2.33 -13.11 8.82
CA LYS A 179 3.79 -12.87 8.81
C LYS A 179 4.10 -11.38 8.97
N GLU A 180 5.01 -11.08 9.89
CA GLU A 180 5.56 -9.73 10.06
C GLU A 180 6.45 -9.35 8.87
N PHE A 181 7.39 -10.22 8.50
CA PHE A 181 8.15 -10.12 7.25
C PHE A 181 7.57 -11.14 6.26
N ALA A 182 6.69 -10.66 5.38
CA ALA A 182 5.90 -11.52 4.52
C ALA A 182 6.69 -11.99 3.30
N VAL A 183 7.31 -13.16 3.41
CA VAL A 183 7.90 -13.94 2.30
C VAL A 183 7.33 -15.35 2.30
N LEU A 184 7.45 -16.03 1.19
CA LEU A 184 6.99 -17.42 0.99
C LEU A 184 8.09 -18.44 1.31
N ASP A 185 9.37 -18.04 1.19
CA ASP A 185 10.56 -18.85 1.53
C ASP A 185 11.31 -18.22 2.71
N GLU A 186 11.42 -18.94 3.82
CA GLU A 186 12.11 -18.48 5.04
C GLU A 186 13.62 -18.25 4.80
N SER A 187 14.23 -18.98 3.86
CA SER A 187 15.64 -18.75 3.52
C SER A 187 15.86 -17.40 2.81
N ALA A 188 14.86 -16.93 2.07
CA ALA A 188 14.88 -15.60 1.45
C ALA A 188 14.72 -14.50 2.51
N GLU A 189 13.88 -14.72 3.55
CA GLU A 189 13.71 -13.77 4.66
C GLU A 189 15.04 -13.44 5.32
N GLU A 190 15.77 -14.48 5.74
CA GLU A 190 17.04 -14.30 6.45
C GLU A 190 18.05 -13.49 5.60
N LYS A 191 18.19 -13.83 4.30
CA LYS A 191 19.08 -13.12 3.39
C LYS A 191 18.66 -11.67 3.17
N MET A 192 17.34 -11.42 3.02
CA MET A 192 16.82 -10.05 2.86
C MET A 192 17.05 -9.22 4.13
N ARG A 193 16.81 -9.80 5.32
CA ARG A 193 17.09 -9.12 6.61
C ARG A 193 18.56 -8.76 6.75
N GLN A 194 19.46 -9.67 6.42
CA GLN A 194 20.90 -9.42 6.45
C GLN A 194 21.31 -8.29 5.48
N ALA A 195 20.77 -8.28 4.27
CA ALA A 195 21.05 -7.22 3.29
C ALA A 195 20.52 -5.85 3.75
N ILE A 196 19.36 -5.79 4.39
CA ILE A 196 18.82 -4.56 4.98
C ILE A 196 19.74 -4.06 6.11
N LEU A 197 20.19 -4.95 7.00
CA LEU A 197 21.10 -4.60 8.10
C LEU A 197 22.47 -4.13 7.58
N ALA A 198 22.97 -4.73 6.51
CA ALA A 198 24.24 -4.30 5.87
C ALA A 198 24.10 -2.87 5.30
N ALA A 199 23.01 -2.58 4.59
CA ALA A 199 22.74 -1.23 4.09
C ALA A 199 22.59 -0.22 5.24
N ALA A 200 21.88 -0.60 6.32
CA ALA A 200 21.75 0.24 7.50
C ALA A 200 23.10 0.57 8.16
N ALA A 201 24.01 -0.42 8.24
CA ALA A 201 25.37 -0.24 8.78
C ALA A 201 26.22 0.73 7.94
N GLU A 202 25.95 0.82 6.64
CA GLU A 202 26.58 1.78 5.72
C GLU A 202 25.89 3.16 5.72
N GLY A 203 24.86 3.36 6.55
CA GLY A 203 24.05 4.58 6.56
C GLY A 203 23.17 4.74 5.32
N ASP A 204 22.83 3.65 4.64
CA ASP A 204 22.08 3.63 3.38
C ASP A 204 20.72 2.94 3.54
N SER A 205 19.97 2.83 2.45
CA SER A 205 18.67 2.18 2.38
C SER A 205 18.51 1.32 1.14
N VAL A 206 17.60 0.37 1.18
CA VAL A 206 17.27 -0.52 0.07
C VAL A 206 15.78 -0.48 -0.25
N GLY A 207 15.46 -0.69 -1.51
CA GLY A 207 14.11 -0.87 -2.01
C GLY A 207 13.77 -2.33 -2.28
N GLY A 208 12.63 -2.55 -2.92
CA GLY A 208 12.20 -3.89 -3.27
C GLY A 208 10.99 -3.92 -4.19
N ILE A 209 10.51 -5.12 -4.41
CA ILE A 209 9.29 -5.41 -5.18
C ILE A 209 8.33 -6.15 -4.27
N LEU A 210 7.09 -5.69 -4.22
CA LEU A 210 5.97 -6.41 -3.64
C LEU A 210 5.20 -7.14 -4.74
N GLU A 211 4.75 -8.37 -4.48
CA GLU A 211 3.84 -9.09 -5.36
C GLU A 211 2.57 -9.43 -4.58
N THR A 212 1.41 -9.11 -5.18
CA THR A 212 0.09 -9.35 -4.60
C THR A 212 -0.66 -10.36 -5.43
N ALA A 213 -1.30 -11.30 -4.75
CA ALA A 213 -2.32 -12.16 -5.31
C ALA A 213 -3.69 -11.83 -4.69
N ILE A 214 -4.70 -11.66 -5.55
CA ILE A 214 -6.11 -11.54 -5.18
C ILE A 214 -6.84 -12.75 -5.75
N ILE A 215 -7.46 -13.54 -4.89
CA ILE A 215 -8.20 -14.74 -5.26
C ILE A 215 -9.67 -14.61 -4.91
N GLY A 216 -10.53 -15.30 -5.63
CA GLY A 216 -11.98 -15.31 -5.39
C GLY A 216 -12.74 -14.16 -6.03
N MET A 217 -12.11 -13.33 -6.84
CA MET A 217 -12.80 -12.29 -7.61
C MET A 217 -13.73 -12.91 -8.66
N PRO A 218 -15.01 -12.48 -8.72
CA PRO A 218 -15.88 -12.90 -9.82
C PRO A 218 -15.41 -12.33 -11.16
N ALA A 219 -15.69 -13.02 -12.25
CA ALA A 219 -15.50 -12.47 -13.59
C ALA A 219 -16.48 -11.33 -13.85
N GLY A 220 -16.08 -10.33 -14.63
CA GLY A 220 -16.97 -9.25 -15.07
C GLY A 220 -16.94 -7.99 -14.20
N ILE A 221 -15.89 -7.79 -13.41
CA ILE A 221 -15.66 -6.58 -12.60
C ILE A 221 -14.68 -5.66 -13.31
N GLY A 222 -14.94 -4.38 -13.31
CA GLY A 222 -14.16 -3.35 -14.02
C GLY A 222 -14.82 -2.92 -15.31
N GLU A 223 -14.28 -1.87 -15.90
CA GLU A 223 -14.82 -1.26 -17.11
C GLU A 223 -13.75 -1.21 -18.21
N PRO A 224 -14.13 -1.20 -19.48
CA PRO A 224 -13.20 -0.89 -20.55
C PRO A 224 -12.75 0.57 -20.45
N TRP A 225 -11.53 0.86 -20.95
CA TRP A 225 -10.88 2.17 -21.01
C TRP A 225 -10.42 2.68 -19.63
N PHE A 226 -11.07 3.71 -19.07
CA PHE A 226 -10.47 4.53 -18.01
C PHE A 226 -10.59 3.93 -16.60
N ASP A 227 -11.65 3.20 -16.32
CA ASP A 227 -11.92 2.57 -15.03
C ASP A 227 -11.68 1.04 -15.07
N SER A 228 -10.70 0.63 -15.88
CA SER A 228 -10.21 -0.74 -15.86
C SER A 228 -9.67 -1.10 -14.47
N VAL A 229 -9.74 -2.38 -14.10
CA VAL A 229 -9.22 -2.84 -12.80
C VAL A 229 -7.75 -2.47 -12.64
N GLU A 230 -6.95 -2.57 -13.70
CA GLU A 230 -5.54 -2.14 -13.68
C GLU A 230 -5.43 -0.64 -13.44
N SER A 231 -6.28 0.19 -14.09
CA SER A 231 -6.26 1.64 -13.92
C SER A 231 -6.63 2.05 -12.50
N MET A 232 -7.69 1.47 -11.94
CA MET A 232 -8.15 1.76 -10.58
C MET A 232 -7.11 1.34 -9.53
N LEU A 233 -6.56 0.11 -9.67
CA LEU A 233 -5.48 -0.36 -8.80
C LEU A 233 -4.24 0.52 -8.93
N SER A 234 -3.81 0.84 -10.14
CA SER A 234 -2.63 1.69 -10.36
C SER A 234 -2.81 3.09 -9.76
N HIS A 235 -3.98 3.72 -9.97
CA HIS A 235 -4.29 5.04 -9.41
C HIS A 235 -4.15 5.05 -7.88
N MET A 236 -4.74 4.05 -7.19
CA MET A 236 -4.65 3.93 -5.74
C MET A 236 -3.22 3.60 -5.29
N LEU A 237 -2.56 2.64 -5.93
CA LEU A 237 -1.24 2.16 -5.50
C LEU A 237 -0.13 3.19 -5.69
N PHE A 238 -0.18 4.01 -6.76
CA PHE A 238 0.75 5.14 -6.92
C PHE A 238 0.53 6.26 -5.89
N SER A 239 -0.58 6.28 -5.17
CA SER A 239 -0.77 7.21 -4.05
C SER A 239 0.03 6.80 -2.80
N ILE A 240 0.43 5.54 -2.69
CA ILE A 240 1.26 5.04 -1.58
C ILE A 240 2.67 5.62 -1.73
N PRO A 241 3.21 6.29 -0.68
CA PRO A 241 4.57 6.81 -0.74
C PRO A 241 5.59 5.74 -1.10
N ALA A 242 6.55 6.10 -1.96
CA ALA A 242 7.64 5.26 -2.47
C ALA A 242 7.27 4.26 -3.58
N VAL A 243 6.03 4.07 -3.94
CA VAL A 243 5.67 3.30 -5.14
C VAL A 243 6.15 4.05 -6.39
N LYS A 244 6.89 3.36 -7.28
CA LYS A 244 7.48 3.93 -8.50
C LYS A 244 7.19 3.14 -9.77
N GLY A 245 6.57 1.96 -9.64
CA GLY A 245 6.18 1.14 -10.77
C GLY A 245 5.10 0.14 -10.37
N ILE A 246 4.32 -0.28 -11.35
CA ILE A 246 3.34 -1.36 -11.23
C ILE A 246 3.31 -2.16 -12.53
N GLU A 247 3.10 -3.47 -12.42
CA GLU A 247 2.88 -4.37 -13.54
C GLU A 247 1.90 -5.48 -13.15
N PHE A 248 1.17 -6.00 -14.14
CA PHE A 248 0.16 -7.04 -13.98
C PHE A 248 0.53 -8.30 -14.75
N GLY A 249 0.23 -9.48 -14.18
CA GLY A 249 0.52 -10.77 -14.82
C GLY A 249 2.00 -10.93 -15.15
N ALA A 250 2.31 -11.23 -16.42
CA ALA A 250 3.70 -11.31 -16.91
C ALA A 250 4.42 -9.96 -16.88
N GLY A 251 3.68 -8.84 -16.73
CA GLY A 251 4.27 -7.51 -16.65
C GLY A 251 5.06 -7.13 -17.89
N PHE A 252 6.18 -6.43 -17.70
CA PHE A 252 7.01 -5.98 -18.83
C PHE A 252 7.62 -7.14 -19.64
N SER A 253 7.80 -8.33 -19.05
CA SER A 253 8.34 -9.49 -19.77
C SER A 253 7.41 -9.99 -20.87
N ILE A 254 6.11 -9.60 -20.88
CA ILE A 254 5.18 -9.98 -21.94
C ILE A 254 5.60 -9.42 -23.30
N ALA A 255 6.35 -8.32 -23.33
CA ALA A 255 6.83 -7.68 -24.56
C ALA A 255 7.86 -8.53 -25.31
N ASP A 256 8.52 -9.47 -24.62
CA ASP A 256 9.53 -10.36 -25.20
C ASP A 256 8.91 -11.69 -25.69
N LEU A 257 7.61 -11.93 -25.41
CA LEU A 257 6.89 -13.14 -25.76
C LEU A 257 6.23 -13.02 -27.15
N LYS A 258 6.14 -14.14 -27.84
CA LYS A 258 5.24 -14.25 -29.00
C LYS A 258 3.79 -14.36 -28.54
N GLY A 259 2.82 -13.96 -29.39
CA GLY A 259 1.41 -14.06 -29.05
C GLY A 259 0.98 -15.47 -28.61
N SER A 260 1.53 -16.53 -29.23
CA SER A 260 1.26 -17.93 -28.85
C SER A 260 1.81 -18.31 -27.46
N GLU A 261 2.79 -17.58 -26.94
CA GLU A 261 3.40 -17.78 -25.62
C GLU A 261 2.72 -16.89 -24.56
N ALA A 262 2.31 -15.67 -24.97
CA ALA A 262 1.68 -14.69 -24.10
C ALA A 262 0.18 -14.96 -23.87
N ASN A 263 -0.51 -15.60 -24.81
CA ASN A 263 -1.94 -15.88 -24.69
C ASN A 263 -2.23 -16.85 -23.54
N ASP A 264 -3.35 -16.63 -22.85
CA ASP A 264 -3.87 -17.49 -21.79
C ASP A 264 -4.98 -18.39 -22.37
N PRO A 265 -4.69 -19.65 -22.77
CA PRO A 265 -5.69 -20.52 -23.35
C PRO A 265 -6.81 -20.84 -22.36
N MET A 266 -8.05 -20.84 -22.85
CA MET A 266 -9.24 -21.09 -22.04
C MET A 266 -9.62 -22.58 -22.07
N LYS A 267 -10.17 -23.09 -20.96
CA LYS A 267 -10.79 -24.42 -20.86
C LYS A 267 -12.04 -24.39 -19.99
N LEU A 268 -12.87 -25.39 -20.12
CA LEU A 268 -13.97 -25.67 -19.21
C LEU A 268 -13.48 -26.61 -18.10
N GLU A 269 -13.71 -26.19 -16.83
CA GLU A 269 -13.46 -27.03 -15.68
C GLU A 269 -14.66 -26.93 -14.72
N ASN A 270 -15.32 -28.06 -14.49
CA ASN A 270 -16.54 -28.14 -13.66
C ASN A 270 -17.62 -27.10 -14.02
N GLY A 271 -17.81 -26.84 -15.32
CA GLY A 271 -18.81 -25.90 -15.84
C GLY A 271 -18.38 -24.41 -15.75
N THR A 272 -17.16 -24.12 -15.30
CA THR A 272 -16.58 -22.77 -15.22
C THR A 272 -15.52 -22.61 -16.29
N ILE A 273 -15.48 -21.43 -16.92
CA ILE A 273 -14.40 -21.06 -17.85
C ILE A 273 -13.21 -20.59 -17.01
N ILE A 274 -12.06 -21.22 -17.21
CA ILE A 274 -10.80 -20.82 -16.60
C ILE A 274 -9.71 -20.72 -17.67
N THR A 275 -8.60 -20.07 -17.38
CA THR A 275 -7.41 -20.09 -18.24
C THR A 275 -6.36 -21.08 -17.72
N THR A 276 -5.55 -21.64 -18.64
CA THR A 276 -4.47 -22.59 -18.29
C THR A 276 -3.15 -21.89 -17.97
N ALA A 277 -3.05 -20.61 -18.29
CA ALA A 277 -1.97 -19.69 -17.93
C ALA A 277 -2.61 -18.40 -17.38
N ASN A 278 -1.81 -17.49 -16.84
CA ASN A 278 -2.31 -16.23 -16.28
C ASN A 278 -1.34 -15.07 -16.57
N ASN A 279 -0.88 -14.99 -17.83
CA ASN A 279 0.03 -13.91 -18.26
C ASN A 279 -0.63 -12.54 -18.21
N ASN A 280 -1.96 -12.50 -18.36
CA ASN A 280 -2.74 -11.25 -18.23
C ASN A 280 -3.09 -10.89 -16.77
N GLY A 281 -2.67 -11.70 -15.79
CA GLY A 281 -2.87 -11.41 -14.39
C GLY A 281 -4.34 -11.34 -13.94
N GLY A 282 -5.23 -12.15 -14.52
CA GLY A 282 -6.64 -12.23 -14.14
C GLY A 282 -7.54 -11.17 -14.76
N ILE A 283 -7.03 -10.35 -15.69
CA ILE A 283 -7.72 -9.19 -16.27
C ILE A 283 -7.60 -9.23 -17.79
N ASN A 284 -8.72 -9.15 -18.49
CA ASN A 284 -8.75 -9.05 -19.96
C ASN A 284 -9.64 -7.87 -20.35
N GLY A 285 -9.12 -6.93 -21.14
CA GLY A 285 -9.85 -5.75 -21.58
C GLY A 285 -10.28 -4.83 -20.44
N GLY A 286 -9.54 -4.81 -19.33
CA GLY A 286 -9.84 -4.01 -18.15
C GLY A 286 -10.79 -4.67 -17.14
N ILE A 287 -11.24 -5.90 -17.42
CA ILE A 287 -12.31 -6.61 -16.71
C ILE A 287 -11.77 -7.92 -16.16
N THR A 288 -12.13 -8.25 -14.91
CA THR A 288 -11.73 -9.52 -14.29
C THR A 288 -12.28 -10.72 -15.06
N ASN A 289 -11.48 -11.77 -15.22
CA ASN A 289 -11.86 -13.00 -15.91
C ASN A 289 -12.14 -14.18 -14.96
N GLY A 290 -12.12 -13.97 -13.64
CA GLY A 290 -12.32 -15.01 -12.63
C GLY A 290 -11.05 -15.73 -12.19
N MET A 291 -9.93 -15.52 -12.91
CA MET A 291 -8.62 -16.01 -12.48
C MET A 291 -8.04 -15.10 -11.38
N PRO A 292 -7.03 -15.56 -10.63
CA PRO A 292 -6.35 -14.72 -9.65
C PRO A 292 -5.79 -13.45 -10.28
N ILE A 293 -6.04 -12.30 -9.63
CA ILE A 293 -5.38 -11.05 -10.05
C ILE A 293 -3.99 -11.04 -9.43
N ILE A 294 -2.96 -10.96 -10.29
CA ILE A 294 -1.56 -10.90 -9.88
C ILE A 294 -0.95 -9.59 -10.36
N PHE A 295 -0.37 -8.84 -9.44
CA PHE A 295 0.37 -7.62 -9.79
C PHE A 295 1.58 -7.41 -8.88
N ARG A 296 2.54 -6.64 -9.36
CA ARG A 296 3.75 -6.26 -8.64
C ARG A 296 3.92 -4.76 -8.59
N THR A 297 4.49 -4.26 -7.49
CA THR A 297 4.86 -2.85 -7.33
C THR A 297 6.32 -2.70 -6.97
N ALA A 298 6.98 -1.71 -7.58
CA ALA A 298 8.35 -1.32 -7.23
C ALA A 298 8.32 -0.26 -6.13
N ILE A 299 8.99 -0.56 -5.02
CA ILE A 299 9.16 0.33 -3.87
C ILE A 299 10.58 0.87 -3.89
N LYS A 300 10.74 2.18 -4.05
CA LYS A 300 12.07 2.79 -4.04
C LYS A 300 12.71 2.74 -2.64
N PRO A 301 14.05 2.80 -2.54
CA PRO A 301 14.74 2.99 -1.27
C PRO A 301 14.23 4.24 -0.54
N THR A 302 14.31 4.25 0.78
CA THR A 302 13.99 5.44 1.59
C THR A 302 14.96 6.56 1.24
N PRO A 303 14.49 7.75 0.84
CA PRO A 303 15.38 8.80 0.33
C PRO A 303 16.20 9.49 1.43
N THR A 304 15.78 9.41 2.68
CA THR A 304 16.51 9.97 3.81
C THR A 304 17.50 8.92 4.32
N ILE A 305 18.80 9.14 4.05
CA ILE A 305 19.91 8.25 4.41
C ILE A 305 20.94 9.00 5.24
N PHE A 306 21.81 8.31 5.97
CA PHE A 306 22.85 8.91 6.81
C PHE A 306 24.15 9.23 6.04
N LYS A 307 24.08 9.36 4.73
CA LYS A 307 25.19 9.79 3.88
C LYS A 307 25.01 11.25 3.48
N PRO A 308 26.09 12.05 3.37
CA PRO A 308 26.01 13.40 2.82
C PRO A 308 25.45 13.38 1.40
N GLN A 309 24.50 14.26 1.11
CA GLN A 309 23.85 14.35 -0.19
C GLN A 309 23.87 15.79 -0.70
N ASN A 310 24.32 15.99 -1.95
CA ASN A 310 24.23 17.27 -2.62
C ASN A 310 22.75 17.65 -2.84
N THR A 311 22.42 18.89 -2.51
CA THR A 311 21.06 19.42 -2.59
C THR A 311 21.07 20.93 -2.72
N VAL A 312 19.90 21.56 -2.53
CA VAL A 312 19.73 23.01 -2.57
C VAL A 312 18.96 23.52 -1.35
N ASP A 313 19.35 24.67 -0.87
CA ASP A 313 18.48 25.51 -0.06
C ASP A 313 17.60 26.32 -1.01
N PHE A 314 16.30 25.97 -1.06
CA PHE A 314 15.36 26.58 -2.00
C PHE A 314 14.81 27.94 -1.52
N HIS A 315 15.15 28.39 -0.31
CA HIS A 315 14.92 29.76 0.16
C HIS A 315 16.10 30.68 -0.19
N ALA A 316 17.30 30.22 0.12
CA ALA A 316 18.53 30.98 -0.20
C ALA A 316 18.92 30.88 -1.69
N MET A 317 18.35 29.95 -2.44
CA MET A 317 18.67 29.64 -3.83
C MET A 317 20.16 29.31 -4.02
N THR A 318 20.72 28.48 -3.13
CA THR A 318 22.13 28.08 -3.13
C THR A 318 22.26 26.56 -3.06
N GLU A 319 23.29 26.03 -3.69
CA GLU A 319 23.70 24.64 -3.52
C GLU A 319 24.25 24.41 -2.11
N THR A 320 23.95 23.26 -1.54
CA THR A 320 24.38 22.85 -0.21
C THR A 320 24.54 21.34 -0.09
N VAL A 321 25.06 20.88 1.03
CA VAL A 321 25.13 19.47 1.37
C VAL A 321 24.22 19.20 2.57
N LEU A 322 23.33 18.23 2.43
CA LEU A 322 22.47 17.77 3.50
C LEU A 322 23.11 16.55 4.18
N GLU A 323 23.30 16.65 5.49
CA GLU A 323 23.67 15.53 6.35
C GLU A 323 22.49 15.20 7.27
N PRO A 324 21.59 14.27 6.88
CA PRO A 324 20.40 13.97 7.65
C PRO A 324 20.74 13.39 9.02
N LYS A 325 20.09 13.93 10.05
CA LYS A 325 20.12 13.40 11.41
C LYS A 325 18.74 12.85 11.76
N GLY A 326 18.65 11.95 12.71
CA GLY A 326 17.36 11.45 13.18
C GLY A 326 17.16 9.96 12.95
N ARG A 327 15.90 9.54 12.76
CA ARG A 327 15.50 8.11 12.71
C ARG A 327 14.94 7.79 11.33
N HIS A 328 15.64 6.95 10.56
CA HIS A 328 15.24 6.59 9.21
C HIS A 328 15.08 5.07 9.07
N ASP A 329 14.21 4.64 8.16
CA ASP A 329 14.01 3.24 7.81
C ASP A 329 15.05 2.82 6.78
N PRO A 330 15.88 1.80 7.02
CA PRO A 330 16.77 1.26 6.01
C PRO A 330 16.01 0.50 4.89
N ALA A 331 14.79 0.04 5.18
CA ALA A 331 13.88 -0.54 4.19
C ALA A 331 12.44 -0.41 4.68
N ILE A 332 11.53 0.01 3.79
CA ILE A 332 10.10 0.12 4.09
C ILE A 332 9.28 -0.98 3.43
N VAL A 333 9.86 -1.76 2.53
CA VAL A 333 9.15 -2.72 1.67
C VAL A 333 8.34 -3.74 2.48
N HIS A 334 8.89 -4.29 3.56
CA HIS A 334 8.21 -5.27 4.41
C HIS A 334 6.96 -4.71 5.11
N ARG A 335 6.93 -3.40 5.38
CA ARG A 335 5.79 -2.69 5.99
C ARG A 335 4.80 -2.19 4.94
N ALA A 336 5.29 -1.85 3.75
CA ALA A 336 4.46 -1.36 2.66
C ALA A 336 3.46 -2.42 2.15
N ARG A 337 3.75 -3.72 2.37
CA ARG A 337 2.91 -4.83 1.91
C ARG A 337 1.48 -4.75 2.47
N VAL A 338 1.31 -4.46 3.75
CA VAL A 338 -0.02 -4.37 4.37
C VAL A 338 -0.76 -3.10 3.95
N VAL A 339 -0.03 -2.05 3.62
CA VAL A 339 -0.60 -0.83 3.01
C VAL A 339 -1.16 -1.15 1.62
N GLN A 340 -0.43 -1.95 0.84
CA GLN A 340 -0.85 -2.40 -0.48
C GLN A 340 -2.09 -3.29 -0.41
N ASP A 341 -2.15 -4.24 0.55
CA ASP A 341 -3.35 -5.07 0.79
C ASP A 341 -4.57 -4.20 1.09
N ALA A 342 -4.44 -3.22 1.99
CA ALA A 342 -5.51 -2.32 2.40
C ALA A 342 -5.98 -1.42 1.23
N ALA A 343 -5.03 -0.88 0.47
CA ALA A 343 -5.31 -0.06 -0.71
C ALA A 343 -6.07 -0.86 -1.78
N ALA A 344 -5.59 -2.08 -2.09
CA ALA A 344 -6.25 -2.97 -3.03
C ALA A 344 -7.68 -3.32 -2.57
N ALA A 345 -7.89 -3.58 -1.27
CA ALA A 345 -9.20 -3.89 -0.73
C ALA A 345 -10.23 -2.76 -0.94
N ILE A 346 -9.82 -1.51 -0.77
CA ILE A 346 -10.69 -0.35 -1.03
C ILE A 346 -11.09 -0.31 -2.51
N VAL A 347 -10.11 -0.47 -3.42
CA VAL A 347 -10.36 -0.49 -4.87
C VAL A 347 -11.34 -1.59 -5.26
N LEU A 348 -11.16 -2.80 -4.72
CA LEU A 348 -12.03 -3.92 -5.04
C LEU A 348 -13.45 -3.73 -4.49
N CYS A 349 -13.60 -3.18 -3.28
CA CYS A 349 -14.92 -2.82 -2.75
C CYS A 349 -15.62 -1.80 -3.63
N ASP A 350 -14.90 -0.77 -4.11
CA ASP A 350 -15.44 0.24 -5.02
C ASP A 350 -15.87 -0.39 -6.36
N ALA A 351 -15.00 -1.18 -7.00
CA ALA A 351 -15.29 -1.84 -8.27
C ALA A 351 -16.49 -2.83 -8.16
N LEU A 352 -16.57 -3.60 -7.07
CA LEU A 352 -17.69 -4.52 -6.81
C LEU A 352 -18.99 -3.75 -6.54
N ALA A 353 -18.93 -2.65 -5.79
CA ALA A 353 -20.07 -1.80 -5.51
C ALA A 353 -20.58 -1.07 -6.77
N LEU A 354 -19.69 -0.65 -7.66
CA LEU A 354 -20.05 -0.10 -8.97
C LEU A 354 -20.83 -1.12 -9.81
N ARG A 355 -20.42 -2.38 -9.78
CA ARG A 355 -21.05 -3.45 -10.58
C ARG A 355 -22.35 -3.98 -9.99
N PHE A 356 -22.40 -4.23 -8.66
CA PHE A 356 -23.48 -4.95 -8.01
C PHE A 356 -24.29 -4.11 -7.03
N GLY A 357 -23.89 -2.85 -6.78
CA GLY A 357 -24.39 -2.02 -5.70
C GLY A 357 -23.70 -2.32 -4.36
N THR A 358 -23.74 -1.35 -3.45
CA THR A 358 -23.03 -1.45 -2.16
C THR A 358 -23.55 -2.59 -1.27
N ASP A 359 -24.84 -2.94 -1.37
CA ASP A 359 -25.45 -4.03 -0.59
C ASP A 359 -24.87 -5.42 -0.90
N TRP A 360 -24.18 -5.58 -2.02
CA TRP A 360 -23.50 -6.84 -2.34
C TRP A 360 -22.40 -7.20 -1.32
N LEU A 361 -21.78 -6.21 -0.71
CA LEU A 361 -20.75 -6.40 0.33
C LEU A 361 -21.31 -6.92 1.67
N LYS A 362 -22.63 -6.88 1.85
CA LYS A 362 -23.32 -7.29 3.07
C LYS A 362 -23.37 -8.81 3.27
#